data_28c729a7344e1e527482d56f56876079
#
_entry.id   28c729a7344e1e527482d56f56876079
#
_cell.length_a   1.000
_cell.length_b   1.000
_cell.length_c   1.000
_cell.angle_alpha   90.00
_cell.angle_beta   90.00
_cell.angle_gamma   90.00
#
_symmetry.space_group_name_H-M   'P 1'
#
loop_
_entity.id
_entity.type
_entity.pdbx_description
1 polymer ?
#
loop_
_entity_poly.entity_id
_entity_poly.type
_entity_poly.pdbx_seq_one_letter_code
_entity_poly.pdbx_strand_id
1 'polypeptide(L)'
;MSPSFLVRLPLILALLVLPGASLLAQGTLERVADRGEFRIGYRTDARPLSYEENGEAAGYSVDFCRRIAAAVREHLGLADMRVTFVPVTTENRIDAVVNGDIDIECGTTTVTLGRQELVDFTLMTFVTGGTVLSMAENRVATMADLAGRRVAVIGGTTSATALQAYLSDNLIDAQVVVVANRSEGMAQLVGGDVDGFASDQIVLVGEAMQAIAENSNLSYSFADELFSFEPYAMMVQRNDADFRLVANRAIAQLFRGGQYAQLYQKWIGSVGIAPSPMLLAMYQVQTLSE
;
A
#
# COMPACT_ATOMS: atom_id res chain seq x y z
N MET A 1 92.57 3.86 -11.71
CA MET A 1 91.52 3.37 -10.78
C MET A 1 90.46 4.47 -10.67
N SER A 2 89.34 4.32 -11.44
CA SER A 2 88.22 5.25 -11.40
C SER A 2 87.03 4.59 -10.70
N PRO A 3 86.40 5.29 -9.75
CA PRO A 3 85.17 4.72 -9.14
C PRO A 3 83.93 5.09 -9.96
N SER A 4 83.15 4.07 -10.33
CA SER A 4 81.90 4.21 -11.02
C SER A 4 80.77 4.63 -10.05
N PHE A 5 80.22 5.82 -10.27
CA PHE A 5 78.99 6.28 -9.55
C PHE A 5 77.75 5.66 -10.14
N LEU A 6 77.08 4.77 -9.39
CA LEU A 6 75.80 4.24 -9.68
C LEU A 6 74.74 5.23 -9.21
N VAL A 7 74.05 5.92 -10.17
CA VAL A 7 72.91 6.77 -9.91
C VAL A 7 71.68 5.86 -9.76
N ARG A 8 71.09 5.72 -8.53
CA ARG A 8 69.83 5.06 -8.27
C ARG A 8 68.73 6.06 -8.54
N LEU A 9 67.93 5.79 -9.60
CA LEU A 9 66.70 6.50 -9.92
C LEU A 9 65.58 6.00 -8.98
N PRO A 10 64.86 6.89 -8.24
CA PRO A 10 63.72 6.44 -7.45
C PRO A 10 62.51 6.21 -8.36
N LEU A 11 61.97 5.00 -8.32
CA LEU A 11 60.71 4.63 -8.98
C LEU A 11 59.56 5.25 -8.19
N ILE A 12 59.00 6.36 -8.67
CA ILE A 12 57.80 6.98 -8.11
C ILE A 12 56.61 6.16 -8.61
N LEU A 13 56.05 5.33 -7.74
CA LEU A 13 54.84 4.60 -7.95
C LEU A 13 53.66 5.60 -7.80
N ALA A 14 53.17 6.13 -8.92
CA ALA A 14 51.96 6.96 -8.94
C ALA A 14 50.73 6.07 -8.64
N LEU A 15 50.20 6.17 -7.41
CA LEU A 15 48.92 5.57 -7.05
C LEU A 15 47.82 6.33 -7.80
N LEU A 16 47.29 5.75 -8.87
CA LEU A 16 46.06 6.20 -9.53
C LEU A 16 44.90 5.96 -8.57
N VAL A 17 44.52 6.98 -7.79
CA VAL A 17 43.25 7.02 -7.09
C VAL A 17 42.17 7.22 -8.13
N LEU A 18 41.59 6.12 -8.62
CA LEU A 18 40.31 6.15 -9.36
C LEU A 18 39.24 6.73 -8.42
N PRO A 19 38.61 7.85 -8.77
CA PRO A 19 37.44 8.28 -8.00
C PRO A 19 36.43 7.13 -8.08
N GLY A 20 36.14 6.49 -6.95
CA GLY A 20 35.03 5.54 -6.82
C GLY A 20 33.77 6.31 -7.23
N ALA A 21 33.30 6.11 -8.45
CA ALA A 21 31.95 6.50 -8.82
C ALA A 21 31.05 5.74 -7.85
N SER A 22 30.51 6.45 -6.86
CA SER A 22 29.38 5.94 -6.09
C SER A 22 28.33 5.59 -7.13
N LEU A 23 28.10 4.29 -7.34
CA LEU A 23 26.92 3.80 -8.04
C LEU A 23 25.74 4.22 -7.16
N LEU A 24 25.30 5.48 -7.29
CA LEU A 24 24.00 5.88 -6.82
C LEU A 24 23.03 4.97 -7.56
N ALA A 25 22.24 4.23 -6.81
CA ALA A 25 21.18 3.42 -7.42
C ALA A 25 20.35 4.35 -8.31
N GLN A 26 20.20 3.98 -9.59
CA GLN A 26 19.45 4.75 -10.59
C GLN A 26 18.03 5.02 -10.06
N GLY A 27 17.62 6.29 -10.04
CA GLY A 27 16.29 6.70 -9.58
C GLY A 27 15.18 6.12 -10.46
N THR A 28 13.97 6.08 -9.95
CA THR A 28 12.81 5.55 -10.69
C THR A 28 12.57 6.29 -11.99
N LEU A 29 12.69 7.62 -11.99
CA LEU A 29 12.48 8.42 -13.21
C LEU A 29 13.48 8.07 -14.31
N GLU A 30 14.74 7.86 -13.98
CA GLU A 30 15.78 7.44 -14.92
C GLU A 30 15.49 6.04 -15.47
N ARG A 31 15.18 5.08 -14.59
CA ARG A 31 14.81 3.72 -15.02
C ARG A 31 13.60 3.69 -15.95
N VAL A 32 12.59 4.51 -15.65
CA VAL A 32 11.40 4.65 -16.49
C VAL A 32 11.75 5.27 -17.84
N ALA A 33 12.61 6.30 -17.87
CA ALA A 33 13.07 6.92 -19.12
C ALA A 33 13.81 5.92 -20.01
N ASP A 34 14.72 5.13 -19.43
CA ASP A 34 15.54 4.15 -20.15
C ASP A 34 14.68 2.99 -20.71
N ARG A 35 13.67 2.53 -19.95
CA ARG A 35 12.80 1.41 -20.35
C ARG A 35 11.65 1.82 -21.27
N GLY A 36 11.25 3.10 -21.24
CA GLY A 36 9.98 3.56 -21.81
C GLY A 36 8.74 2.94 -21.15
N GLU A 37 8.85 2.50 -19.89
CA GLU A 37 7.81 1.76 -19.18
C GLU A 37 7.73 2.17 -17.71
N PHE A 38 6.51 2.42 -17.22
CA PHE A 38 6.20 2.64 -15.81
C PHE A 38 5.38 1.48 -15.27
N ARG A 39 5.89 0.80 -14.22
CA ARG A 39 5.31 -0.42 -13.64
C ARG A 39 4.59 -0.10 -12.34
N ILE A 40 3.29 -0.37 -12.33
CA ILE A 40 2.40 -0.15 -11.18
C ILE A 40 2.08 -1.49 -10.55
N GLY A 41 2.53 -1.71 -9.31
CA GLY A 41 2.11 -2.83 -8.48
C GLY A 41 0.69 -2.62 -7.97
N TYR A 42 -0.19 -3.62 -8.09
CA TYR A 42 -1.55 -3.54 -7.58
C TYR A 42 -1.98 -4.83 -6.87
N ARG A 43 -2.92 -4.71 -5.94
CA ARG A 43 -3.54 -5.88 -5.28
C ARG A 43 -4.65 -6.42 -6.15
N THR A 44 -4.80 -7.73 -6.18
CA THR A 44 -5.90 -8.38 -6.94
C THR A 44 -7.16 -8.59 -6.09
N ASP A 45 -7.06 -8.36 -4.76
CA ASP A 45 -8.01 -8.80 -3.75
C ASP A 45 -8.45 -7.73 -2.74
N ALA A 46 -8.20 -6.43 -2.98
CA ALA A 46 -8.48 -5.37 -2.01
C ALA A 46 -9.53 -4.36 -2.50
N ARG A 47 -10.74 -4.86 -2.82
CA ARG A 47 -11.89 -4.00 -3.14
C ARG A 47 -12.21 -3.04 -1.97
N PRO A 48 -12.65 -1.82 -2.25
CA PRO A 48 -12.79 -1.14 -3.56
C PRO A 48 -11.52 -0.37 -3.96
N LEU A 49 -10.38 -0.55 -3.26
CA LEU A 49 -9.20 0.28 -3.40
C LEU A 49 -8.23 -0.21 -4.48
N SER A 50 -7.93 -1.51 -4.51
CA SER A 50 -7.02 -2.12 -5.48
C SER A 50 -7.40 -3.57 -5.68
N TYR A 51 -7.87 -3.93 -6.86
CA TYR A 51 -8.34 -5.28 -7.16
C TYR A 51 -8.28 -5.57 -8.65
N GLU A 52 -8.48 -6.83 -9.01
CA GLU A 52 -8.63 -7.24 -10.39
C GLU A 52 -10.11 -7.33 -10.77
N GLU A 53 -10.46 -6.74 -11.91
CA GLU A 53 -11.80 -6.82 -12.49
C GLU A 53 -11.68 -7.11 -13.98
N ASN A 54 -12.25 -8.23 -14.42
CA ASN A 54 -12.20 -8.69 -15.82
C ASN A 54 -10.76 -8.78 -16.40
N GLY A 55 -9.79 -9.15 -15.57
CA GLY A 55 -8.37 -9.23 -15.94
C GLY A 55 -7.63 -7.91 -15.97
N GLU A 56 -8.24 -6.83 -15.49
CA GLU A 56 -7.64 -5.50 -15.43
C GLU A 56 -7.53 -4.98 -14.00
N ALA A 57 -6.49 -4.19 -13.72
CA ALA A 57 -6.33 -3.50 -12.45
C ALA A 57 -7.40 -2.41 -12.28
N ALA A 58 -8.13 -2.43 -11.17
CA ALA A 58 -9.22 -1.53 -10.87
C ALA A 58 -9.17 -1.04 -9.41
N GLY A 59 -9.83 0.08 -9.12
CA GLY A 59 -9.99 0.59 -7.76
C GLY A 59 -9.51 2.01 -7.55
N TYR A 60 -9.84 2.53 -6.38
CA TYR A 60 -9.51 3.89 -5.96
C TYR A 60 -8.01 4.18 -5.97
N SER A 61 -7.19 3.33 -5.35
CA SER A 61 -5.74 3.46 -5.33
C SER A 61 -5.12 3.34 -6.72
N VAL A 62 -5.67 2.43 -7.55
CA VAL A 62 -5.23 2.23 -8.93
C VAL A 62 -5.47 3.49 -9.77
N ASP A 63 -6.61 4.16 -9.60
CA ASP A 63 -6.89 5.41 -10.32
C ASP A 63 -5.98 6.56 -9.90
N PHE A 64 -5.58 6.66 -8.61
CA PHE A 64 -4.53 7.58 -8.18
C PHE A 64 -3.22 7.32 -8.93
N CYS A 65 -2.81 6.06 -9.04
CA CYS A 65 -1.56 5.72 -9.72
C CYS A 65 -1.62 5.92 -11.23
N ARG A 66 -2.78 5.82 -11.85
CA ARG A 66 -2.95 6.24 -13.26
C ARG A 66 -2.69 7.74 -13.44
N ARG A 67 -3.08 8.57 -12.44
CA ARG A 67 -2.77 10.01 -12.45
C ARG A 67 -1.29 10.27 -12.23
N ILE A 68 -0.65 9.53 -11.32
CA ILE A 68 0.80 9.60 -11.11
C ILE A 68 1.54 9.19 -12.40
N ALA A 69 1.12 8.12 -13.08
CA ALA A 69 1.70 7.70 -14.35
C ALA A 69 1.59 8.79 -15.44
N ALA A 70 0.46 9.49 -15.50
CA ALA A 70 0.30 10.61 -16.41
C ALA A 70 1.27 11.76 -16.09
N ALA A 71 1.46 12.09 -14.81
CA ALA A 71 2.42 13.11 -14.36
C ALA A 71 3.88 12.69 -14.65
N VAL A 72 4.24 11.42 -14.46
CA VAL A 72 5.56 10.88 -14.84
C VAL A 72 5.80 11.00 -16.34
N ARG A 73 4.82 10.63 -17.16
CA ARG A 73 4.88 10.76 -18.62
C ARG A 73 5.13 12.21 -19.05
N GLU A 74 4.41 13.15 -18.47
CA GLU A 74 4.56 14.58 -18.72
C GLU A 74 5.94 15.09 -18.27
N HIS A 75 6.37 14.73 -17.05
CA HIS A 75 7.64 15.13 -16.48
C HIS A 75 8.84 14.68 -17.32
N LEU A 76 8.79 13.45 -17.86
CA LEU A 76 9.85 12.87 -18.67
C LEU A 76 9.73 13.24 -20.17
N GLY A 77 8.64 13.86 -20.61
CA GLY A 77 8.38 14.14 -22.03
C GLY A 77 8.20 12.88 -22.90
N LEU A 78 7.80 11.75 -22.30
CA LEU A 78 7.70 10.45 -22.96
C LEU A 78 6.26 10.17 -23.41
N ALA A 79 5.86 10.66 -24.60
CA ALA A 79 4.50 10.49 -25.13
C ALA A 79 4.06 9.02 -25.19
N ASP A 80 4.97 8.12 -25.56
CA ASP A 80 4.71 6.70 -25.77
C ASP A 80 5.06 5.82 -24.57
N MET A 81 5.22 6.40 -23.37
CA MET A 81 5.49 5.63 -22.15
C MET A 81 4.39 4.59 -21.90
N ARG A 82 4.78 3.33 -21.87
CA ARG A 82 3.89 2.23 -21.51
C ARG A 82 3.63 2.20 -20.01
N VAL A 83 2.40 1.92 -19.61
CA VAL A 83 2.02 1.66 -18.23
C VAL A 83 1.66 0.20 -18.08
N THR A 84 2.36 -0.53 -17.21
CA THR A 84 2.12 -1.96 -16.96
C THR A 84 1.67 -2.16 -15.52
N PHE A 85 0.61 -2.94 -15.34
CA PHE A 85 0.11 -3.32 -14.03
C PHE A 85 0.65 -4.69 -13.65
N VAL A 86 1.27 -4.78 -12.47
CA VAL A 86 1.91 -5.99 -11.95
C VAL A 86 1.18 -6.42 -10.68
N PRO A 87 0.59 -7.61 -10.62
CA PRO A 87 -0.07 -8.09 -9.42
C PRO A 87 0.94 -8.35 -8.30
N VAL A 88 0.59 -7.86 -7.09
CA VAL A 88 1.38 -8.07 -5.88
C VAL A 88 0.51 -8.58 -4.73
N THR A 89 1.10 -9.32 -3.82
CA THR A 89 0.44 -9.88 -2.63
C THR A 89 0.80 -9.09 -1.37
N THR A 90 0.16 -9.42 -0.24
CA THR A 90 0.56 -8.88 1.06
C THR A 90 2.02 -9.18 1.40
N GLU A 91 2.51 -10.34 0.98
CA GLU A 91 3.85 -10.83 1.30
C GLU A 91 4.95 -10.19 0.46
N ASN A 92 4.73 -10.02 -0.86
CA ASN A 92 5.80 -9.62 -1.78
C ASN A 92 5.82 -8.13 -2.17
N ARG A 93 4.79 -7.35 -1.84
CA ARG A 93 4.64 -5.96 -2.32
C ARG A 93 5.77 -5.02 -1.90
N ILE A 94 6.33 -5.21 -0.69
CA ILE A 94 7.44 -4.39 -0.18
C ILE A 94 8.72 -4.74 -0.96
N ASP A 95 9.03 -6.03 -1.06
CA ASP A 95 10.20 -6.51 -1.79
C ASP A 95 10.13 -6.12 -3.27
N ALA A 96 8.95 -6.16 -3.88
CA ALA A 96 8.76 -5.74 -5.27
C ALA A 96 9.13 -4.26 -5.50
N VAL A 97 8.85 -3.37 -4.53
CA VAL A 97 9.31 -1.96 -4.56
C VAL A 97 10.82 -1.87 -4.32
N VAL A 98 11.32 -2.56 -3.29
CA VAL A 98 12.74 -2.53 -2.92
C VAL A 98 13.64 -3.00 -4.07
N ASN A 99 13.24 -4.09 -4.74
CA ASN A 99 13.99 -4.69 -5.85
C ASN A 99 13.81 -3.94 -7.19
N GLY A 100 12.84 -2.99 -7.27
CA GLY A 100 12.53 -2.29 -8.52
C GLY A 100 11.78 -3.15 -9.54
N ASP A 101 11.12 -4.22 -9.10
CA ASP A 101 10.21 -5.03 -9.94
C ASP A 101 8.99 -4.20 -10.34
N ILE A 102 8.57 -3.29 -9.46
CA ILE A 102 7.57 -2.24 -9.67
C ILE A 102 8.14 -0.88 -9.29
N ASP A 103 7.63 0.18 -9.89
CA ASP A 103 8.06 1.56 -9.64
C ASP A 103 7.26 2.22 -8.51
N ILE A 104 6.01 1.79 -8.32
CA ILE A 104 5.10 2.25 -7.27
C ILE A 104 4.12 1.13 -6.90
N GLU A 105 3.80 1.00 -5.61
CA GLU A 105 2.75 0.08 -5.14
C GLU A 105 1.48 0.87 -4.84
N CYS A 106 0.38 0.45 -5.48
CA CYS A 106 -0.93 1.11 -5.48
C CYS A 106 -2.00 0.21 -4.84
N GLY A 107 -1.77 -0.15 -3.60
CA GLY A 107 -2.63 -1.05 -2.84
C GLY A 107 -3.32 -0.39 -1.66
N THR A 108 -3.28 -1.09 -0.54
CA THR A 108 -3.84 -0.71 0.76
C THR A 108 -2.75 -0.78 1.83
N THR A 109 -1.61 -0.15 1.56
CA THR A 109 -0.47 -0.25 2.46
C THR A 109 -0.46 0.89 3.47
N THR A 110 -0.58 0.51 4.74
CA THR A 110 -0.50 1.42 5.88
C THR A 110 0.90 1.96 6.05
N VAL A 111 1.02 3.26 6.22
CA VAL A 111 2.28 3.94 6.57
C VAL A 111 2.67 3.56 7.98
N THR A 112 3.86 2.97 8.15
CA THR A 112 4.45 2.71 9.47
C THR A 112 5.93 3.08 9.46
N LEU A 113 6.49 3.39 10.63
CA LEU A 113 7.92 3.69 10.77
C LEU A 113 8.78 2.49 10.34
N GLY A 114 8.40 1.27 10.73
CA GLY A 114 9.14 0.06 10.32
C GLY A 114 9.17 -0.15 8.81
N ARG A 115 8.06 0.13 8.09
CA ARG A 115 8.04 0.07 6.63
C ARG A 115 8.88 1.17 6.00
N GLN A 116 8.97 2.35 6.63
CA GLN A 116 9.82 3.45 6.16
C GLN A 116 11.32 3.17 6.29
N GLU A 117 11.71 2.13 7.01
CA GLU A 117 13.11 1.66 6.99
C GLU A 117 13.46 0.98 5.65
N LEU A 118 12.46 0.47 4.91
CA LEU A 118 12.64 -0.29 3.67
C LEU A 118 12.21 0.49 2.43
N VAL A 119 11.14 1.26 2.52
CA VAL A 119 10.52 2.03 1.41
C VAL A 119 10.17 3.44 1.86
N ASP A 120 9.96 4.35 0.90
CA ASP A 120 9.34 5.64 1.17
C ASP A 120 7.84 5.59 0.81
N PHE A 121 7.10 6.58 1.29
CA PHE A 121 5.68 6.75 1.04
C PHE A 121 5.40 8.11 0.40
N THR A 122 4.39 8.15 -0.46
CA THR A 122 3.81 9.40 -0.98
C THR A 122 3.00 10.14 0.11
N LEU A 123 2.36 11.23 -0.26
CA LEU A 123 1.24 11.77 0.52
C LEU A 123 0.20 10.67 0.75
N MET A 124 -0.48 10.72 1.90
CA MET A 124 -1.57 9.78 2.20
C MET A 124 -2.72 9.96 1.20
N THR A 125 -3.27 8.84 0.78
CA THR A 125 -4.37 8.82 -0.20
C THR A 125 -5.69 8.37 0.41
N PHE A 126 -5.64 7.67 1.54
CA PHE A 126 -6.80 7.18 2.26
C PHE A 126 -6.52 7.04 3.76
N VAL A 127 -7.59 7.01 4.55
CA VAL A 127 -7.54 6.72 5.99
C VAL A 127 -8.73 5.85 6.34
N THR A 128 -8.45 4.76 7.05
CA THR A 128 -9.46 3.83 7.58
C THR A 128 -9.04 3.35 8.98
N GLY A 129 -9.71 2.39 9.53
CA GLY A 129 -9.31 1.69 10.76
C GLY A 129 -9.60 0.22 10.65
N GLY A 130 -8.94 -0.59 11.48
CA GLY A 130 -9.19 -2.00 11.63
C GLY A 130 -10.47 -2.26 12.42
N THR A 131 -11.32 -3.18 11.95
CA THR A 131 -12.53 -3.64 12.65
C THR A 131 -12.76 -5.14 12.41
N VAL A 132 -13.86 -5.68 12.93
CA VAL A 132 -14.24 -7.07 12.75
C VAL A 132 -15.55 -7.17 11.98
N LEU A 133 -15.54 -7.97 10.92
CA LEU A 133 -16.71 -8.43 10.20
C LEU A 133 -17.21 -9.74 10.80
N SER A 134 -18.49 -9.88 11.04
CA SER A 134 -19.15 -11.12 11.51
C SER A 134 -20.40 -11.42 10.69
N MET A 135 -20.88 -12.65 10.75
CA MET A 135 -22.22 -12.96 10.23
C MET A 135 -23.26 -12.27 11.10
N ALA A 136 -24.34 -11.74 10.49
CA ALA A 136 -25.37 -11.00 11.22
C ALA A 136 -26.09 -11.83 12.29
N GLU A 137 -26.26 -13.13 12.05
CA GLU A 137 -26.83 -14.09 13.01
C GLU A 137 -25.89 -14.44 14.18
N ASN A 138 -24.59 -14.22 14.03
CA ASN A 138 -23.58 -14.41 15.08
C ASN A 138 -22.78 -13.14 15.32
N ARG A 139 -23.49 -12.02 15.51
CA ARG A 139 -22.93 -10.68 15.57
C ARG A 139 -21.85 -10.53 16.62
N VAL A 140 -20.73 -9.93 16.21
CA VAL A 140 -19.74 -9.29 17.07
C VAL A 140 -20.04 -7.79 17.05
N ALA A 141 -20.68 -7.27 18.08
CA ALA A 141 -21.08 -5.87 18.13
C ALA A 141 -19.96 -4.98 18.64
N THR A 142 -19.23 -5.45 19.64
CA THR A 142 -18.06 -4.76 20.24
C THR A 142 -16.86 -5.68 20.20
N MET A 143 -15.67 -5.13 20.37
CA MET A 143 -14.45 -5.94 20.44
C MET A 143 -14.45 -6.86 21.67
N ALA A 144 -15.16 -6.52 22.76
CA ALA A 144 -15.31 -7.37 23.94
C ALA A 144 -16.09 -8.66 23.63
N ASP A 145 -16.98 -8.65 22.64
CA ASP A 145 -17.74 -9.84 22.23
C ASP A 145 -16.85 -10.93 21.60
N LEU A 146 -15.59 -10.63 21.33
CA LEU A 146 -14.60 -11.63 20.86
C LEU A 146 -14.15 -12.59 21.95
N ALA A 147 -14.47 -12.33 23.23
CA ALA A 147 -14.10 -13.22 24.33
C ALA A 147 -14.64 -14.64 24.11
N GLY A 148 -13.75 -15.63 24.08
CA GLY A 148 -14.06 -17.03 23.81
C GLY A 148 -14.38 -17.37 22.33
N ARG A 149 -14.25 -16.40 21.42
CA ARG A 149 -14.52 -16.58 19.97
C ARG A 149 -13.25 -16.72 19.14
N ARG A 150 -13.40 -17.22 17.93
CA ARG A 150 -12.34 -17.35 16.92
C ARG A 150 -12.43 -16.17 15.96
N VAL A 151 -11.32 -15.48 15.75
CA VAL A 151 -11.25 -14.35 14.81
C VAL A 151 -10.12 -14.54 13.82
N ALA A 152 -10.45 -14.58 12.53
CA ALA A 152 -9.47 -14.65 11.46
C ALA A 152 -8.77 -13.30 11.25
N VAL A 153 -7.51 -13.33 10.85
CA VAL A 153 -6.76 -12.14 10.43
C VAL A 153 -5.66 -12.55 9.46
N ILE A 154 -5.34 -11.70 8.47
CA ILE A 154 -4.28 -11.99 7.50
C ILE A 154 -2.92 -11.75 8.14
N GLY A 155 -2.04 -12.77 8.09
CA GLY A 155 -0.68 -12.69 8.61
C GLY A 155 0.15 -11.56 7.94
N GLY A 156 1.11 -10.97 8.69
CA GLY A 156 2.02 -9.94 8.15
C GLY A 156 1.37 -8.57 7.89
N THR A 157 0.12 -8.36 8.34
CA THR A 157 -0.58 -7.08 8.22
C THR A 157 -0.46 -6.25 9.50
N THR A 158 -0.65 -4.93 9.38
CA THR A 158 -0.80 -4.02 10.54
C THR A 158 -2.03 -4.38 11.35
N SER A 159 -3.12 -4.79 10.70
CA SER A 159 -4.35 -5.25 11.35
C SER A 159 -4.11 -6.47 12.25
N ALA A 160 -3.24 -7.44 11.85
CA ALA A 160 -2.91 -8.59 12.68
C ALA A 160 -2.16 -8.16 13.95
N THR A 161 -1.16 -7.31 13.82
CA THR A 161 -0.39 -6.78 14.96
C THR A 161 -1.27 -5.95 15.90
N ALA A 162 -2.10 -5.06 15.32
CA ALA A 162 -2.99 -4.20 16.10
C ALA A 162 -4.09 -4.97 16.81
N LEU A 163 -4.68 -5.99 16.16
CA LEU A 163 -5.68 -6.87 16.79
C LEU A 163 -5.08 -7.57 18.00
N GLN A 164 -3.90 -8.18 17.87
CA GLN A 164 -3.24 -8.87 18.97
C GLN A 164 -2.94 -7.92 20.14
N ALA A 165 -2.44 -6.72 19.84
CA ALA A 165 -2.19 -5.70 20.86
C ALA A 165 -3.49 -5.29 21.55
N TYR A 166 -4.56 -4.99 20.79
CA TYR A 166 -5.85 -4.60 21.35
C TYR A 166 -6.44 -5.67 22.28
N LEU A 167 -6.42 -6.94 21.84
CA LEU A 167 -6.92 -8.06 22.65
C LEU A 167 -6.14 -8.21 23.95
N SER A 168 -4.81 -8.12 23.89
CA SER A 168 -3.92 -8.19 25.04
C SER A 168 -4.15 -7.04 26.02
N ASP A 169 -4.17 -5.80 25.52
CA ASP A 169 -4.30 -4.58 26.34
C ASP A 169 -5.66 -4.50 27.06
N ASN A 170 -6.70 -5.07 26.44
CA ASN A 170 -8.05 -5.10 27.00
C ASN A 170 -8.42 -6.42 27.68
N LEU A 171 -7.46 -7.36 27.83
CA LEU A 171 -7.65 -8.66 28.49
C LEU A 171 -8.79 -9.49 27.86
N ILE A 172 -8.94 -9.42 26.52
CA ILE A 172 -9.95 -10.18 25.78
C ILE A 172 -9.32 -11.50 25.34
N ASP A 173 -9.81 -12.61 25.88
CA ASP A 173 -9.36 -13.96 25.51
C ASP A 173 -10.10 -14.42 24.24
N ALA A 174 -9.49 -14.14 23.08
CA ALA A 174 -9.97 -14.56 21.77
C ALA A 174 -8.94 -15.45 21.06
N GLN A 175 -9.40 -16.44 20.32
CA GLN A 175 -8.54 -17.28 19.50
C GLN A 175 -8.29 -16.61 18.15
N VAL A 176 -7.08 -16.09 17.95
CA VAL A 176 -6.68 -15.50 16.67
C VAL A 176 -6.26 -16.61 15.70
N VAL A 177 -6.94 -16.67 14.52
CA VAL A 177 -6.66 -17.60 13.44
C VAL A 177 -5.97 -16.84 12.31
N VAL A 178 -4.72 -17.19 12.01
CA VAL A 178 -3.99 -16.55 10.91
C VAL A 178 -4.33 -17.20 9.59
N VAL A 179 -4.80 -16.39 8.63
CA VAL A 179 -5.12 -16.82 7.26
C VAL A 179 -4.14 -16.20 6.25
N ALA A 180 -3.98 -16.83 5.09
CA ALA A 180 -3.02 -16.39 4.07
C ALA A 180 -3.55 -15.18 3.26
N ASN A 181 -4.86 -15.12 3.01
CA ASN A 181 -5.48 -14.09 2.17
C ASN A 181 -6.94 -13.85 2.56
N ARG A 182 -7.57 -12.85 1.90
CA ARG A 182 -8.96 -12.46 2.18
C ARG A 182 -9.97 -13.53 1.83
N SER A 183 -9.76 -14.20 0.71
CA SER A 183 -10.65 -15.28 0.24
C SER A 183 -10.75 -16.40 1.27
N GLU A 184 -9.63 -16.80 1.87
CA GLU A 184 -9.58 -17.78 2.95
C GLU A 184 -10.30 -17.27 4.20
N GLY A 185 -10.04 -16.00 4.61
CA GLY A 185 -10.71 -15.40 5.77
C GLY A 185 -12.24 -15.33 5.61
N MET A 186 -12.71 -14.90 4.45
CA MET A 186 -14.15 -14.88 4.13
C MET A 186 -14.76 -16.29 4.06
N ALA A 187 -14.04 -17.25 3.46
CA ALA A 187 -14.52 -18.64 3.40
C ALA A 187 -14.67 -19.24 4.80
N GLN A 188 -13.72 -19.04 5.70
CA GLN A 188 -13.81 -19.49 7.09
C GLN A 188 -14.95 -18.80 7.85
N LEU A 189 -15.18 -17.50 7.61
CA LEU A 189 -16.28 -16.76 8.23
C LEU A 189 -17.64 -17.29 7.77
N VAL A 190 -17.84 -17.45 6.48
CA VAL A 190 -19.10 -17.97 5.90
C VAL A 190 -19.32 -19.45 6.27
N GLY A 191 -18.23 -20.22 6.36
CA GLY A 191 -18.27 -21.64 6.78
C GLY A 191 -18.51 -21.85 8.28
N GLY A 192 -18.42 -20.79 9.11
CA GLY A 192 -18.55 -20.87 10.56
C GLY A 192 -17.32 -21.44 11.27
N ASP A 193 -16.18 -21.53 10.57
CA ASP A 193 -14.89 -21.94 11.17
C ASP A 193 -14.29 -20.84 12.05
N VAL A 194 -14.67 -19.57 11.81
CA VAL A 194 -14.38 -18.43 12.66
C VAL A 194 -15.66 -17.61 12.91
N ASP A 195 -15.69 -16.88 14.02
CA ASP A 195 -16.84 -16.05 14.42
C ASP A 195 -16.71 -14.60 13.90
N GLY A 196 -15.50 -14.20 13.51
CA GLY A 196 -15.19 -12.89 12.96
C GLY A 196 -14.00 -12.91 12.01
N PHE A 197 -13.94 -11.92 11.12
CA PHE A 197 -12.79 -11.66 10.27
C PHE A 197 -12.33 -10.22 10.49
N ALA A 198 -11.11 -10.03 11.00
CA ALA A 198 -10.51 -8.76 11.32
C ALA A 198 -9.67 -8.26 10.14
N SER A 199 -9.93 -7.04 9.70
CA SER A 199 -9.15 -6.33 8.69
C SER A 199 -9.53 -4.85 8.67
N ASP A 200 -9.02 -4.11 7.72
CA ASP A 200 -9.36 -2.71 7.50
C ASP A 200 -10.82 -2.57 7.04
N GLN A 201 -11.58 -1.71 7.70
CA GLN A 201 -13.02 -1.57 7.52
C GLN A 201 -13.43 -1.40 6.05
N ILE A 202 -12.73 -0.53 5.32
CA ILE A 202 -13.08 -0.27 3.92
C ILE A 202 -12.90 -1.51 3.03
N VAL A 203 -11.91 -2.35 3.33
CA VAL A 203 -11.68 -3.59 2.60
C VAL A 203 -12.73 -4.64 2.97
N LEU A 204 -13.04 -4.78 4.27
CA LEU A 204 -14.12 -5.68 4.72
C LEU A 204 -15.47 -5.32 4.12
N VAL A 205 -15.76 -4.03 3.94
CA VAL A 205 -16.97 -3.59 3.21
C VAL A 205 -16.95 -4.12 1.77
N GLY A 206 -15.83 -4.01 1.07
CA GLY A 206 -15.68 -4.53 -0.29
C GLY A 206 -15.92 -6.05 -0.36
N GLU A 207 -15.33 -6.81 0.57
CA GLU A 207 -15.49 -8.26 0.69
C GLU A 207 -16.96 -8.65 0.98
N ALA A 208 -17.59 -7.99 1.95
CA ALA A 208 -18.99 -8.25 2.30
C ALA A 208 -19.93 -7.99 1.11
N MET A 209 -19.70 -6.88 0.39
CA MET A 209 -20.50 -6.55 -0.78
C MET A 209 -20.34 -7.54 -1.92
N GLN A 210 -19.11 -7.99 -2.17
CA GLN A 210 -18.86 -9.02 -3.17
C GLN A 210 -19.55 -10.33 -2.80
N ALA A 211 -19.41 -10.78 -1.56
CA ALA A 211 -20.03 -12.01 -1.08
C ALA A 211 -21.57 -11.94 -1.16
N ILE A 212 -22.20 -10.80 -0.82
CA ILE A 212 -23.64 -10.59 -0.96
C ILE A 212 -24.06 -10.59 -2.44
N ALA A 213 -23.26 -10.05 -3.34
CA ALA A 213 -23.55 -10.08 -4.78
C ALA A 213 -23.52 -11.50 -5.35
N GLU A 214 -22.64 -12.36 -4.83
CA GLU A 214 -22.55 -13.78 -5.20
C GLU A 214 -23.64 -14.63 -4.52
N ASN A 215 -24.03 -14.29 -3.28
CA ASN A 215 -25.08 -14.97 -2.53
C ASN A 215 -25.88 -13.97 -1.68
N SER A 216 -27.04 -13.56 -2.18
CA SER A 216 -27.92 -12.58 -1.54
C SER A 216 -28.52 -13.02 -0.18
N ASN A 217 -28.36 -14.27 0.23
CA ASN A 217 -28.80 -14.75 1.55
C ASN A 217 -27.78 -14.42 2.66
N LEU A 218 -26.56 -14.00 2.30
CA LEU A 218 -25.56 -13.62 3.29
C LEU A 218 -25.87 -12.23 3.85
N SER A 219 -25.71 -12.11 5.17
CA SER A 219 -25.87 -10.84 5.88
C SER A 219 -24.74 -10.69 6.90
N TYR A 220 -24.14 -9.53 6.91
CA TYR A 220 -22.95 -9.24 7.72
C TYR A 220 -23.20 -8.12 8.72
N SER A 221 -22.44 -8.11 9.79
CA SER A 221 -22.37 -7.04 10.77
C SER A 221 -20.92 -6.64 11.01
N PHE A 222 -20.69 -5.36 11.21
CA PHE A 222 -19.41 -4.83 11.64
C PHE A 222 -19.45 -4.57 13.14
N ALA A 223 -18.29 -4.71 13.81
CA ALA A 223 -18.14 -4.19 15.15
C ALA A 223 -18.23 -2.65 15.13
N ASP A 224 -18.85 -2.09 16.17
CA ASP A 224 -19.07 -0.64 16.28
C ASP A 224 -17.76 0.14 16.59
N GLU A 225 -16.67 -0.58 16.89
CA GLU A 225 -15.38 -0.06 17.32
C GLU A 225 -14.30 -0.33 16.27
N LEU A 226 -13.30 0.57 16.24
CA LEU A 226 -12.07 0.36 15.50
C LEU A 226 -10.95 0.00 16.50
N PHE A 227 -10.19 -1.05 16.21
CA PHE A 227 -9.05 -1.44 17.03
C PHE A 227 -7.72 -0.86 16.53
N SER A 228 -7.70 -0.23 15.34
CA SER A 228 -6.52 0.42 14.80
C SER A 228 -6.88 1.63 13.94
N PHE A 229 -5.82 2.38 13.60
CA PHE A 229 -5.85 3.48 12.66
C PHE A 229 -4.89 3.17 11.50
N GLU A 230 -5.40 3.23 10.27
CA GLU A 230 -4.70 2.76 9.07
C GLU A 230 -4.59 3.87 8.02
N PRO A 231 -3.55 4.72 8.10
CA PRO A 231 -3.27 5.71 7.05
C PRO A 231 -2.59 5.05 5.86
N TYR A 232 -3.19 5.12 4.67
CA TYR A 232 -2.64 4.56 3.45
C TYR A 232 -1.92 5.58 2.61
N ALA A 233 -0.80 5.16 2.04
CA ALA A 233 -0.07 5.87 1.00
C ALA A 233 0.53 4.88 -0.01
N MET A 234 0.92 5.38 -1.18
CA MET A 234 1.61 4.57 -2.17
C MET A 234 3.05 4.36 -1.76
N MET A 235 3.57 3.13 -1.84
CA MET A 235 4.98 2.85 -1.60
C MET A 235 5.81 3.14 -2.84
N VAL A 236 6.93 3.80 -2.63
CA VAL A 236 7.95 4.09 -3.63
C VAL A 236 9.31 3.65 -3.11
N GLN A 237 10.30 3.52 -3.99
CA GLN A 237 11.64 3.14 -3.59
C GLN A 237 12.21 4.15 -2.59
N ARG A 238 12.92 3.64 -1.57
CA ARG A 238 13.52 4.47 -0.53
C ARG A 238 14.58 5.41 -1.09
N ASN A 239 14.62 6.64 -0.56
CA ASN A 239 15.56 7.70 -0.97
C ASN A 239 15.38 8.21 -2.40
N ASP A 240 14.28 7.86 -3.08
CA ASP A 240 13.94 8.38 -4.41
C ASP A 240 13.08 9.65 -4.27
N ALA A 241 13.72 10.73 -3.84
CA ALA A 241 13.07 12.01 -3.55
C ALA A 241 12.46 12.65 -4.80
N ASP A 242 13.11 12.51 -5.95
CA ASP A 242 12.68 13.13 -7.20
C ASP A 242 11.40 12.48 -7.73
N PHE A 243 11.35 11.16 -7.80
CA PHE A 243 10.12 10.46 -8.18
C PHE A 243 9.01 10.70 -7.16
N ARG A 244 9.30 10.61 -5.87
CA ARG A 244 8.32 10.88 -4.80
C ARG A 244 7.74 12.29 -4.91
N LEU A 245 8.54 13.30 -5.29
CA LEU A 245 8.06 14.66 -5.50
C LEU A 245 7.07 14.73 -6.68
N VAL A 246 7.37 14.07 -7.81
CA VAL A 246 6.45 14.00 -8.95
C VAL A 246 5.13 13.34 -8.55
N ALA A 247 5.18 12.21 -7.84
CA ALA A 247 4.00 11.51 -7.33
C ALA A 247 3.18 12.38 -6.36
N ASN A 248 3.85 13.06 -5.42
CA ASN A 248 3.20 13.93 -4.45
C ASN A 248 2.52 15.15 -5.10
N ARG A 249 3.15 15.74 -6.12
CA ARG A 249 2.54 16.84 -6.90
C ARG A 249 1.25 16.38 -7.58
N ALA A 250 1.26 15.21 -8.20
CA ALA A 250 0.07 14.64 -8.83
C ALA A 250 -1.07 14.41 -7.81
N ILE A 251 -0.77 13.88 -6.63
CA ILE A 251 -1.73 13.67 -5.54
C ILE A 251 -2.25 15.00 -5.00
N ALA A 252 -1.36 15.96 -4.68
CA ALA A 252 -1.75 17.27 -4.17
C ALA A 252 -2.61 18.03 -5.17
N GLN A 253 -2.34 17.91 -6.47
CA GLN A 253 -3.16 18.51 -7.53
C GLN A 253 -4.58 17.91 -7.57
N LEU A 254 -4.73 16.58 -7.40
CA LEU A 254 -6.04 15.94 -7.27
C LEU A 254 -6.84 16.49 -6.08
N PHE A 255 -6.16 16.70 -4.95
CA PHE A 255 -6.79 17.25 -3.75
C PHE A 255 -7.18 18.72 -3.93
N ARG A 256 -6.28 19.58 -4.42
CA ARG A 256 -6.55 21.00 -4.69
C ARG A 256 -7.69 21.20 -5.70
N GLY A 257 -7.72 20.36 -6.75
CA GLY A 257 -8.73 20.40 -7.80
C GLY A 257 -10.07 19.78 -7.44
N GLY A 258 -10.22 19.20 -6.24
CA GLY A 258 -11.43 18.50 -5.80
C GLY A 258 -11.74 17.22 -6.57
N GLN A 259 -10.83 16.74 -7.41
CA GLN A 259 -11.02 15.54 -8.23
C GLN A 259 -11.06 14.25 -7.40
N TYR A 260 -10.48 14.27 -6.19
CA TYR A 260 -10.58 13.17 -5.24
C TYR A 260 -12.04 12.80 -4.91
N ALA A 261 -12.95 13.78 -4.89
CA ALA A 261 -14.36 13.53 -4.60
C ALA A 261 -15.03 12.70 -5.70
N GLN A 262 -14.65 12.91 -6.96
CA GLN A 262 -15.13 12.11 -8.08
C GLN A 262 -14.59 10.68 -8.01
N LEU A 263 -13.31 10.50 -7.65
CA LEU A 263 -12.71 9.18 -7.44
C LEU A 263 -13.36 8.46 -6.27
N TYR A 264 -13.57 9.16 -5.16
CA TYR A 264 -14.29 8.61 -4.01
C TYR A 264 -15.69 8.16 -4.39
N GLN A 265 -16.46 9.04 -5.05
CA GLN A 265 -17.82 8.72 -5.47
C GLN A 265 -17.86 7.53 -6.44
N LYS A 266 -16.91 7.44 -7.38
CA LYS A 266 -16.83 6.33 -8.35
C LYS A 266 -16.65 4.99 -7.67
N TRP A 267 -15.75 4.90 -6.68
CA TRP A 267 -15.32 3.61 -6.13
C TRP A 267 -15.96 3.25 -4.79
N ILE A 268 -16.31 4.25 -3.99
CA ILE A 268 -16.74 4.05 -2.59
C ILE A 268 -18.13 4.67 -2.36
N GLY A 269 -18.33 5.91 -2.77
CA GLY A 269 -19.61 6.60 -2.57
C GLY A 269 -20.77 5.98 -3.34
N SER A 270 -20.51 5.35 -4.49
CA SER A 270 -21.54 4.65 -5.29
C SER A 270 -22.20 3.48 -4.55
N VAL A 271 -21.56 2.96 -3.51
CA VAL A 271 -22.11 1.90 -2.65
C VAL A 271 -22.69 2.45 -1.34
N GLY A 272 -22.94 3.74 -1.27
CA GLY A 272 -23.63 4.39 -0.14
C GLY A 272 -22.74 4.74 1.05
N ILE A 273 -21.41 4.62 0.92
CA ILE A 273 -20.48 4.95 2.01
C ILE A 273 -20.09 6.43 1.89
N ALA A 274 -20.39 7.21 2.93
CA ALA A 274 -19.94 8.59 3.03
C ALA A 274 -18.47 8.66 3.51
N PRO A 275 -17.69 9.65 3.07
CA PRO A 275 -16.34 9.84 3.58
C PRO A 275 -16.37 10.22 5.05
N SER A 276 -15.50 9.62 5.86
CA SER A 276 -15.40 9.96 7.29
C SER A 276 -14.87 11.38 7.47
N PRO A 277 -15.19 12.08 8.60
CA PRO A 277 -14.62 13.39 8.90
C PRO A 277 -13.08 13.39 8.87
N MET A 278 -12.45 12.30 9.30
CA MET A 278 -11.00 12.14 9.30
C MET A 278 -10.44 12.06 7.88
N LEU A 279 -11.10 11.32 6.98
CA LEU A 279 -10.71 11.24 5.56
C LEU A 279 -10.83 12.61 4.88
N LEU A 280 -11.90 13.35 5.16
CA LEU A 280 -12.07 14.70 4.64
C LEU A 280 -10.99 15.67 5.16
N ALA A 281 -10.66 15.60 6.45
CA ALA A 281 -9.58 16.39 7.03
C ALA A 281 -8.21 16.04 6.40
N MET A 282 -7.94 14.75 6.19
CA MET A 282 -6.72 14.28 5.51
C MET A 282 -6.60 14.90 4.10
N TYR A 283 -7.66 14.88 3.30
CA TYR A 283 -7.65 15.51 1.98
C TYR A 283 -7.33 17.00 2.06
N GLN A 284 -7.91 17.71 3.04
CA GLN A 284 -7.68 19.16 3.20
C GLN A 284 -6.24 19.48 3.59
N VAL A 285 -5.65 18.75 4.56
CA VAL A 285 -4.28 19.06 5.02
C VAL A 285 -3.20 18.68 4.01
N GLN A 286 -3.54 17.90 2.99
CA GLN A 286 -2.62 17.50 1.92
C GLN A 286 -2.83 18.27 0.60
N THR A 287 -3.62 19.32 0.60
CA THR A 287 -3.74 20.28 -0.53
C THR A 287 -2.51 21.20 -0.60
N LEU A 288 -1.31 20.62 -0.68
CA LEU A 288 -0.06 21.37 -0.70
C LEU A 288 0.02 22.26 -1.95
N SER A 289 0.47 23.52 -1.79
CA SER A 289 0.76 24.42 -2.91
C SER A 289 2.09 24.04 -3.59
N GLU A 290 2.30 24.53 -4.82
CA GLU A 290 3.58 24.43 -5.52
C GLU A 290 4.67 25.23 -4.80
#